data_5666e7ad72e7ced455642fbd0f411007
#
_entry.id   5666e7ad72e7ced455642fbd0f411007
#
_cell.length_a   1.000
_cell.length_b   1.000
_cell.length_c   1.000
_cell.angle_alpha   90.00
_cell.angle_beta   90.00
_cell.angle_gamma   90.00
#
_symmetry.space_group_name_H-M   'P 1'
#
loop_
_entity.id
_entity.type
_entity.pdbx_description
1 polymer ?
#
loop_
_entity_poly.entity_id
_entity_poly.type
_entity_poly.pdbx_seq_one_letter_code
_entity_poly.pdbx_strand_id
1 'polypeptide(L)'
;MYSLGKLFLAAVFLVSCGAYNFTGGDVGSAETFQVNYFQNYATQSPGSVFDPGLDRDFTLALQDLILTQTSLDLVTSGGDLVYEGEIVEYRVSPMTATAEQRAAQNRLPISVNVRFYNNTKEDANFEQRFSFFYDFPGTSQLASVRDEAHQEIFERINQE
;
A
#
# COMPACT_ATOMS: atom_id res chain seq x y z
N MET A 1 -37.00 -25.69 31.29
CA MET A 1 -35.75 -25.02 31.71
C MET A 1 -34.52 -25.35 30.86
N TYR A 2 -34.65 -25.89 29.64
CA TYR A 2 -33.51 -26.29 28.79
C TYR A 2 -33.27 -25.37 27.55
N SER A 3 -34.08 -24.30 27.40
CA SER A 3 -34.02 -23.42 26.22
C SER A 3 -33.11 -22.22 26.40
N LEU A 4 -32.89 -21.72 27.61
CA LEU A 4 -32.10 -20.52 27.89
C LEU A 4 -30.58 -20.77 27.75
N GLY A 5 -30.11 -21.97 28.07
CA GLY A 5 -28.71 -22.36 27.99
C GLY A 5 -28.15 -22.45 26.56
N LYS A 6 -29.01 -22.78 25.58
CA LYS A 6 -28.61 -22.88 24.16
C LYS A 6 -28.52 -21.51 23.46
N LEU A 7 -29.27 -20.52 23.96
CA LEU A 7 -29.19 -19.16 23.42
C LEU A 7 -27.92 -18.41 23.86
N PHE A 8 -27.40 -18.75 25.04
CA PHE A 8 -26.19 -18.13 25.57
C PHE A 8 -24.90 -18.64 24.90
N LEU A 9 -24.92 -19.89 24.42
CA LEU A 9 -23.77 -20.49 23.74
C LEU A 9 -23.61 -20.01 22.30
N ALA A 10 -24.67 -19.48 21.65
CA ALA A 10 -24.64 -18.96 20.28
C ALA A 10 -24.12 -17.52 20.19
N ALA A 11 -24.04 -16.80 21.30
CA ALA A 11 -23.63 -15.38 21.32
C ALA A 11 -22.11 -15.16 21.41
N VAL A 12 -21.31 -16.25 21.59
CA VAL A 12 -19.85 -16.13 21.82
C VAL A 12 -19.03 -16.19 20.53
N PHE A 13 -19.66 -16.48 19.37
CA PHE A 13 -18.93 -16.64 18.09
C PHE A 13 -18.88 -15.40 17.18
N LEU A 14 -19.28 -14.21 17.64
CA LEU A 14 -19.34 -13.01 16.81
C LEU A 14 -18.24 -11.99 17.07
N VAL A 15 -17.16 -12.35 17.74
CA VAL A 15 -16.06 -11.41 17.98
C VAL A 15 -14.76 -11.99 17.42
N SER A 16 -14.56 -11.95 16.11
CA SER A 16 -13.22 -11.95 15.50
C SER A 16 -13.30 -11.60 14.01
N CYS A 17 -13.47 -10.32 13.71
CA CYS A 17 -12.97 -9.74 12.49
C CYS A 17 -12.10 -8.56 12.92
N GLY A 18 -10.87 -8.83 13.32
CA GLY A 18 -9.81 -7.84 13.33
C GLY A 18 -9.52 -7.49 11.87
N ALA A 19 -10.00 -6.34 11.39
CA ALA A 19 -9.53 -5.78 10.14
C ALA A 19 -8.03 -5.47 10.33
N TYR A 20 -7.19 -6.28 9.71
CA TYR A 20 -5.75 -6.03 9.65
C TYR A 20 -5.54 -4.96 8.59
N ASN A 21 -5.51 -3.71 8.99
CA ASN A 21 -5.18 -2.59 8.11
C ASN A 21 -3.72 -2.20 8.36
N PHE A 22 -2.96 -2.00 7.31
CA PHE A 22 -1.58 -1.51 7.36
C PHE A 22 -1.43 -0.20 8.16
N THR A 23 -2.48 0.63 8.18
CA THR A 23 -2.55 1.90 8.91
C THR A 23 -3.47 1.88 10.13
N GLY A 24 -4.28 0.82 10.30
CA GLY A 24 -5.22 0.64 11.43
C GLY A 24 -4.83 -0.49 12.36
N GLY A 25 -3.63 -1.06 12.22
CA GLY A 25 -3.06 -1.99 13.17
C GLY A 25 -2.89 -1.32 14.53
N ASP A 26 -3.05 -2.10 15.60
CA ASP A 26 -2.71 -1.65 16.93
C ASP A 26 -1.23 -1.19 16.96
N VAL A 27 -1.01 0.12 16.90
CA VAL A 27 0.32 0.73 16.97
C VAL A 27 0.97 0.55 18.35
N GLY A 28 0.21 -0.06 19.27
CA GLY A 28 0.67 -0.36 20.63
C GLY A 28 1.07 0.90 21.38
N SER A 29 2.29 0.89 21.93
CA SER A 29 2.88 2.00 22.68
C SER A 29 3.74 2.93 21.80
N ALA A 30 3.71 2.79 20.48
CA ALA A 30 4.47 3.65 19.59
C ALA A 30 3.90 5.08 19.59
N GLU A 31 4.77 6.07 19.69
CA GLU A 31 4.45 7.50 19.66
C GLU A 31 5.00 8.17 18.38
N THR A 32 6.01 7.56 17.77
CA THR A 32 6.73 8.13 16.63
C THR A 32 6.82 7.15 15.47
N PHE A 33 6.91 7.70 14.24
CA PHE A 33 7.22 6.91 13.06
C PHE A 33 8.26 7.59 12.19
N GLN A 34 8.97 6.77 11.43
CA GLN A 34 9.99 7.17 10.46
C GLN A 34 9.70 6.48 9.14
N VAL A 35 9.73 7.23 8.05
CA VAL A 35 9.69 6.70 6.69
C VAL A 35 11.02 7.01 6.03
N ASN A 36 11.81 5.97 5.79
CA ASN A 36 13.03 6.07 5.01
C ASN A 36 12.68 6.28 3.52
N TYR A 37 13.54 6.98 2.81
CA TYR A 37 13.32 7.27 1.40
C TYR A 37 13.29 5.98 0.58
N PHE A 38 12.17 5.73 -0.12
CA PHE A 38 12.01 4.56 -0.97
C PHE A 38 12.83 4.73 -2.25
N GLN A 39 13.69 3.74 -2.55
CA GLN A 39 14.52 3.78 -3.76
C GLN A 39 13.73 3.29 -4.97
N ASN A 40 13.89 3.96 -6.13
CA ASN A 40 13.26 3.52 -7.37
C ASN A 40 14.19 2.60 -8.16
N TYR A 41 14.01 1.28 -8.01
CA TYR A 41 14.70 0.26 -8.81
C TYR A 41 13.86 -0.25 -9.99
N ALA A 42 12.65 0.23 -10.18
CA ALA A 42 11.79 -0.18 -11.29
C ALA A 42 12.46 0.08 -12.65
N THR A 43 13.28 1.12 -12.76
CA THR A 43 14.01 1.48 -13.99
C THR A 43 15.00 0.41 -14.48
N GLN A 44 15.37 -0.55 -13.63
CA GLN A 44 16.26 -1.66 -13.98
C GLN A 44 15.53 -2.82 -14.65
N SER A 45 14.19 -2.80 -14.68
CA SER A 45 13.37 -3.85 -15.26
C SER A 45 13.12 -3.61 -16.76
N PRO A 46 13.13 -4.65 -17.61
CA PRO A 46 12.82 -4.50 -19.04
C PRO A 46 11.42 -3.93 -19.25
N GLY A 47 11.31 -2.91 -20.12
CA GLY A 47 10.03 -2.27 -20.44
C GLY A 47 9.52 -1.27 -19.39
N SER A 48 10.34 -0.95 -18.39
CA SER A 48 10.01 0.07 -17.41
C SER A 48 9.93 1.46 -18.06
N VAL A 49 9.12 2.31 -17.45
CA VAL A 49 9.00 3.73 -17.78
C VAL A 49 9.81 4.53 -16.77
N PHE A 50 10.53 5.54 -17.25
CA PHE A 50 11.26 6.43 -16.34
C PHE A 50 10.32 7.52 -15.80
N ASP A 51 10.20 7.57 -14.48
CA ASP A 51 9.56 8.67 -13.75
C ASP A 51 10.51 9.18 -12.66
N PRO A 52 11.04 10.40 -12.79
CA PRO A 52 12.07 10.91 -11.89
C PRO A 52 11.53 11.35 -10.51
N GLY A 53 10.22 11.34 -10.32
CA GLY A 53 9.57 11.76 -9.07
C GLY A 53 8.87 10.64 -8.31
N LEU A 54 8.81 9.43 -8.89
CA LEU A 54 8.02 8.32 -8.36
C LEU A 54 8.39 7.94 -6.92
N ASP A 55 9.67 7.88 -6.64
CA ASP A 55 10.26 7.56 -5.33
C ASP A 55 9.88 8.59 -4.25
N ARG A 56 10.03 9.87 -4.59
CA ARG A 56 9.64 10.97 -3.72
C ARG A 56 8.13 10.98 -3.49
N ASP A 57 7.36 10.88 -4.55
CA ASP A 57 5.90 11.01 -4.52
C ASP A 57 5.29 9.85 -3.69
N PHE A 58 5.82 8.63 -3.84
CA PHE A 58 5.41 7.49 -3.01
C PHE A 58 5.80 7.69 -1.54
N THR A 59 7.04 8.11 -1.26
CA THR A 59 7.50 8.33 0.12
C THR A 59 6.66 9.38 0.84
N LEU A 60 6.32 10.48 0.17
CA LEU A 60 5.47 11.53 0.73
C LEU A 60 4.03 11.06 0.92
N ALA A 61 3.47 10.32 -0.04
CA ALA A 61 2.11 9.78 0.08
C ALA A 61 1.99 8.82 1.29
N LEU A 62 3.00 8.00 1.55
CA LEU A 62 3.02 7.12 2.73
C LEU A 62 3.11 7.92 4.03
N GLN A 63 3.96 8.96 4.09
CA GLN A 63 4.06 9.85 5.26
C GLN A 63 2.73 10.54 5.54
N ASP A 64 2.11 11.13 4.52
CA ASP A 64 0.84 11.86 4.64
C ASP A 64 -0.29 10.94 5.09
N LEU A 65 -0.32 9.69 4.60
CA LEU A 65 -1.33 8.74 5.02
C LEU A 65 -1.19 8.38 6.51
N ILE A 66 0.02 8.06 6.99
CA ILE A 66 0.26 7.73 8.40
C ILE A 66 -0.12 8.93 9.29
N LEU A 67 0.28 10.15 8.90
CA LEU A 67 -0.06 11.37 9.63
C LEU A 67 -1.57 11.63 9.69
N THR A 68 -2.31 11.27 8.64
CA THR A 68 -3.77 11.50 8.60
C THR A 68 -4.57 10.43 9.31
N GLN A 69 -4.05 9.21 9.39
CA GLN A 69 -4.77 8.06 9.96
C GLN A 69 -4.35 7.70 11.39
N THR A 70 -3.25 8.27 11.88
CA THR A 70 -2.73 8.01 13.22
C THR A 70 -2.44 9.30 13.97
N SER A 71 -2.17 9.19 15.27
CA SER A 71 -1.69 10.30 16.10
C SER A 71 -0.16 10.27 16.29
N LEU A 72 0.57 9.52 15.44
CA LEU A 72 2.01 9.38 15.55
C LEU A 72 2.73 10.63 15.02
N ASP A 73 3.83 10.98 15.66
CA ASP A 73 4.71 12.05 15.21
C ASP A 73 5.76 11.54 14.21
N LEU A 74 5.88 12.25 13.06
CA LEU A 74 6.93 11.95 12.07
C LEU A 74 8.29 12.42 12.56
N VAL A 75 9.25 11.50 12.60
CA VAL A 75 10.65 11.78 12.94
C VAL A 75 11.59 11.39 11.80
N THR A 76 12.75 12.01 11.73
CA THR A 76 13.76 11.73 10.70
C THR A 76 14.69 10.57 11.04
N SER A 77 14.74 10.18 12.30
CA SER A 77 15.56 9.05 12.79
C SER A 77 15.08 8.57 14.15
N GLY A 78 15.27 7.28 14.42
CA GLY A 78 14.96 6.69 15.72
C GLY A 78 13.47 6.57 16.01
N GLY A 79 12.63 6.47 14.97
CA GLY A 79 11.19 6.25 15.14
C GLY A 79 10.89 4.90 15.81
N ASP A 80 9.79 4.85 16.56
CA ASP A 80 9.27 3.61 17.15
C ASP A 80 8.82 2.65 16.04
N LEU A 81 8.19 3.19 14.99
CA LEU A 81 7.83 2.47 13.78
C LEU A 81 8.71 2.96 12.62
N VAL A 82 9.31 2.04 11.88
CA VAL A 82 10.18 2.38 10.76
C VAL A 82 9.67 1.70 9.50
N TYR A 83 9.45 2.49 8.46
CA TYR A 83 9.07 2.04 7.13
C TYR A 83 10.22 2.30 6.17
N GLU A 84 10.60 1.29 5.39
CA GLU A 84 11.60 1.43 4.33
C GLU A 84 11.31 0.45 3.19
N GLY A 85 11.92 0.67 2.03
CA GLY A 85 11.72 -0.24 0.91
C GLY A 85 12.17 0.33 -0.42
N GLU A 86 11.71 -0.34 -1.46
CA GLU A 86 12.03 0.00 -2.84
C GLU A 86 10.83 -0.22 -3.77
N ILE A 87 10.72 0.64 -4.79
CA ILE A 87 9.81 0.46 -5.91
C ILE A 87 10.50 -0.44 -6.94
N VAL A 88 9.89 -1.57 -7.27
CA VAL A 88 10.50 -2.62 -8.09
C VAL A 88 9.84 -2.81 -9.45
N GLU A 89 8.65 -2.22 -9.66
CA GLU A 89 7.93 -2.28 -10.92
C GLU A 89 7.20 -0.96 -11.20
N TYR A 90 7.41 -0.43 -12.40
CA TYR A 90 6.71 0.71 -12.98
C TYR A 90 6.82 0.62 -14.49
N ARG A 91 5.76 0.13 -15.15
CA ARG A 91 5.76 -0.10 -16.58
C ARG A 91 4.38 0.07 -17.17
N VAL A 92 4.28 0.38 -18.46
CA VAL A 92 3.01 0.36 -19.20
C VAL A 92 2.93 -0.90 -20.04
N SER A 93 1.86 -1.66 -19.87
CA SER A 93 1.60 -2.88 -20.63
C SER A 93 0.28 -2.75 -21.39
N PRO A 94 0.27 -2.95 -22.71
CA PRO A 94 -0.97 -3.01 -23.46
C PRO A 94 -1.76 -4.25 -23.06
N MET A 95 -3.06 -4.05 -22.83
CA MET A 95 -4.01 -5.13 -22.55
C MET A 95 -4.64 -5.61 -23.85
N THR A 96 -4.68 -6.92 -24.05
CA THR A 96 -5.41 -7.50 -25.19
C THR A 96 -6.91 -7.30 -24.98
N ALA A 97 -7.58 -6.72 -25.98
CA ALA A 97 -9.04 -6.62 -25.97
C ALA A 97 -9.66 -8.03 -25.92
N THR A 98 -10.42 -8.31 -24.87
CA THR A 98 -11.30 -9.50 -24.84
C THR A 98 -12.58 -9.19 -25.62
N ALA A 99 -13.37 -10.23 -25.98
CA ALA A 99 -14.60 -10.07 -26.76
C ALA A 99 -15.62 -9.10 -26.10
N GLU A 100 -15.49 -8.86 -24.80
CA GLU A 100 -16.36 -7.98 -24.00
C GLU A 100 -15.80 -6.55 -23.87
N GLN A 101 -14.50 -6.34 -23.99
CA GLN A 101 -13.85 -5.03 -23.97
C GLN A 101 -13.56 -4.55 -25.40
N ARG A 102 -14.34 -3.61 -25.87
CA ARG A 102 -14.28 -3.08 -27.25
C ARG A 102 -13.17 -2.05 -27.48
N ALA A 103 -12.50 -1.57 -26.45
CA ALA A 103 -11.43 -0.59 -26.56
C ALA A 103 -10.12 -1.18 -26.03
N ALA A 104 -9.01 -0.90 -26.74
CA ALA A 104 -7.68 -1.21 -26.24
C ALA A 104 -7.41 -0.41 -24.95
N GLN A 105 -6.89 -1.08 -23.95
CA GLN A 105 -6.49 -0.47 -22.67
C GLN A 105 -5.01 -0.71 -22.42
N ASN A 106 -4.42 0.19 -21.66
CA ASN A 106 -3.09 0.03 -21.07
C ASN A 106 -3.23 -0.19 -19.58
N ARG A 107 -2.32 -0.95 -19.00
CA ARG A 107 -2.19 -1.16 -17.56
C ARG A 107 -0.88 -0.61 -17.05
N LEU A 108 -0.94 0.17 -15.99
CA LEU A 108 0.20 0.67 -15.24
C LEU A 108 0.26 -0.07 -13.88
N PRO A 109 1.04 -1.15 -13.73
CA PRO A 109 1.33 -1.72 -12.41
C PRO A 109 2.43 -0.91 -11.71
N ILE A 110 2.27 -0.75 -10.41
CA ILE A 110 3.32 -0.32 -9.49
C ILE A 110 3.47 -1.40 -8.42
N SER A 111 4.69 -1.86 -8.20
CA SER A 111 5.00 -2.82 -7.13
C SER A 111 6.08 -2.24 -6.23
N VAL A 112 5.86 -2.38 -4.94
CA VAL A 112 6.75 -1.89 -3.88
C VAL A 112 7.05 -3.02 -2.92
N ASN A 113 8.32 -3.24 -2.60
CA ASN A 113 8.72 -4.05 -1.46
C ASN A 113 8.77 -3.14 -0.23
N VAL A 114 8.06 -3.48 0.81
CA VAL A 114 8.02 -2.74 2.07
C VAL A 114 8.60 -3.59 3.17
N ARG A 115 9.50 -3.02 3.94
CA ARG A 115 10.00 -3.55 5.21
C ARG A 115 9.50 -2.65 6.33
N PHE A 116 8.82 -3.26 7.27
CA PHE A 116 8.31 -2.59 8.46
C PHE A 116 9.01 -3.13 9.70
N TYR A 117 9.46 -2.22 10.54
CA TYR A 117 10.07 -2.53 11.82
C TYR A 117 9.32 -1.81 12.93
N ASN A 118 8.88 -2.58 13.92
CA ASN A 118 8.31 -2.05 15.15
C ASN A 118 9.32 -2.21 16.29
N ASN A 119 9.97 -1.13 16.67
CA ASN A 119 10.99 -1.12 17.72
C ASN A 119 10.39 -1.29 19.12
N THR A 120 9.06 -1.18 19.27
CA THR A 120 8.35 -1.43 20.56
C THR A 120 7.85 -2.87 20.65
N LYS A 121 7.72 -3.58 19.50
CA LYS A 121 7.16 -4.94 19.42
C LYS A 121 7.74 -5.69 18.22
N GLU A 122 8.89 -6.34 18.39
CA GLU A 122 9.64 -6.97 17.29
C GLU A 122 8.89 -8.08 16.54
N ASP A 123 7.93 -8.75 17.14
CA ASP A 123 7.09 -9.79 16.53
C ASP A 123 6.08 -9.21 15.51
N ALA A 124 5.95 -7.89 15.43
CA ALA A 124 5.14 -7.21 14.43
C ALA A 124 5.90 -6.84 13.14
N ASN A 125 7.21 -7.12 13.08
CA ASN A 125 8.02 -6.83 11.89
C ASN A 125 7.57 -7.67 10.70
N PHE A 126 7.56 -7.06 9.51
CA PHE A 126 7.29 -7.79 8.27
C PHE A 126 8.10 -7.25 7.09
N GLU A 127 8.24 -8.09 6.07
CA GLU A 127 8.70 -7.72 4.74
C GLU A 127 7.70 -8.29 3.73
N GLN A 128 7.13 -7.42 2.90
CA GLN A 128 6.10 -7.81 1.96
C GLN A 128 6.16 -6.98 0.68
N ARG A 129 5.84 -7.63 -0.45
CA ARG A 129 5.62 -6.96 -1.73
C ARG A 129 4.14 -6.64 -1.91
N PHE A 130 3.86 -5.37 -2.17
CA PHE A 130 2.54 -4.88 -2.56
C PHE A 130 2.56 -4.55 -4.05
N SER A 131 1.47 -4.87 -4.75
CA SER A 131 1.37 -4.65 -6.19
C SER A 131 -0.06 -4.28 -6.56
N PHE A 132 -0.23 -3.08 -7.08
CA PHE A 132 -1.52 -2.59 -7.59
C PHE A 132 -1.34 -2.03 -8.98
N PHE A 133 -2.47 -1.80 -9.67
CA PHE A 133 -2.44 -1.29 -11.04
C PHE A 133 -3.57 -0.30 -11.28
N TYR A 134 -3.34 0.54 -12.29
CA TYR A 134 -4.32 1.45 -12.85
C TYR A 134 -4.48 1.16 -14.35
N ASP A 135 -5.74 0.99 -14.80
CA ASP A 135 -6.06 0.74 -16.19
C ASP A 135 -6.55 2.03 -16.86
N PHE A 136 -6.01 2.36 -18.02
CA PHE A 136 -6.36 3.58 -18.75
C PHE A 136 -6.53 3.32 -20.25
N PRO A 137 -7.29 4.18 -20.98
CA PRO A 137 -7.51 4.00 -22.41
C PRO A 137 -6.19 3.93 -23.19
N GLY A 138 -6.06 2.97 -24.11
CA GLY A 138 -4.89 2.80 -24.96
C GLY A 138 -4.59 4.01 -25.88
N THR A 139 -5.55 4.92 -26.04
CA THR A 139 -5.41 6.19 -26.77
C THR A 139 -4.83 7.31 -25.92
N SER A 140 -4.79 7.15 -24.57
CA SER A 140 -4.24 8.13 -23.65
C SER A 140 -2.75 7.92 -23.46
N GLN A 141 -2.03 9.03 -23.26
CA GLN A 141 -0.61 8.97 -22.87
C GLN A 141 -0.49 8.87 -21.34
N LEU A 142 0.50 8.13 -20.85
CA LEU A 142 0.73 7.99 -19.42
C LEU A 142 0.82 9.35 -18.70
N ALA A 143 1.49 10.33 -19.30
CA ALA A 143 1.66 11.66 -18.72
C ALA A 143 0.33 12.38 -18.41
N SER A 144 -0.76 12.05 -19.13
CA SER A 144 -2.07 12.68 -18.89
C SER A 144 -2.88 12.03 -17.78
N VAL A 145 -2.52 10.82 -17.35
CA VAL A 145 -3.23 10.06 -16.32
C VAL A 145 -2.34 9.73 -15.12
N ARG A 146 -1.07 10.12 -15.18
CA ARG A 146 -0.05 9.74 -14.21
C ARG A 146 -0.43 10.11 -12.77
N ASP A 147 -0.83 11.34 -12.54
CA ASP A 147 -1.07 11.85 -11.18
C ASP A 147 -2.29 11.13 -10.56
N GLU A 148 -3.35 10.91 -11.35
CA GLU A 148 -4.53 10.13 -10.91
C GLU A 148 -4.16 8.67 -10.65
N ALA A 149 -3.37 8.05 -11.54
CA ALA A 149 -2.94 6.67 -11.41
C ALA A 149 -2.04 6.47 -10.16
N HIS A 150 -1.11 7.40 -9.91
CA HIS A 150 -0.27 7.35 -8.71
C HIS A 150 -1.11 7.48 -7.45
N GLN A 151 -2.02 8.45 -7.39
CA GLN A 151 -2.89 8.62 -6.24
C GLN A 151 -3.68 7.34 -5.94
N GLU A 152 -4.37 6.77 -6.93
CA GLU A 152 -5.19 5.56 -6.74
C GLU A 152 -4.34 4.35 -6.32
N ILE A 153 -3.19 4.14 -6.96
CA ILE A 153 -2.32 2.99 -6.64
C ILE A 153 -1.69 3.16 -5.26
N PHE A 154 -1.19 4.35 -4.92
CA PHE A 154 -0.56 4.61 -3.61
C PHE A 154 -1.56 4.47 -2.47
N GLU A 155 -2.78 4.99 -2.63
CA GLU A 155 -3.85 4.78 -1.65
C GLU A 155 -4.11 3.29 -1.41
N ARG A 156 -4.15 2.47 -2.46
CA ARG A 156 -4.36 1.01 -2.33
C ARG A 156 -3.19 0.30 -1.67
N ILE A 157 -1.95 0.59 -2.09
CA ILE A 157 -0.75 0.00 -1.47
C ILE A 157 -0.73 0.32 0.02
N ASN A 158 -1.05 1.55 0.37
CA ASN A 158 -0.95 2.04 1.74
C ASN A 158 -2.13 1.62 2.64
N GLN A 159 -3.19 1.02 2.08
CA GLN A 159 -4.34 0.50 2.83
C GLN A 159 -4.25 -1.00 3.13
N GLU A 160 -3.33 -1.72 2.48
CA GLU A 160 -3.09 -3.15 2.66
C GLU A 160 -2.17 -3.45 3.83
#